data_bc7d7371d2b773827d4b4ff9219620a8
#
_entry.id   bc7d7371d2b773827d4b4ff9219620a8
#
_cell.length_a   1.000
_cell.length_b   1.000
_cell.length_c   1.000
_cell.angle_alpha   90.00
_cell.angle_beta   90.00
_cell.angle_gamma   90.00
#
_symmetry.space_group_name_H-M   'P 1'
#
loop_
_entity.id
_entity.type
_entity.pdbx_description
1 polymer ?
#
loop_
_entity_poly.entity_id
_entity_poly.type
_entity_poly.pdbx_seq_one_letter_code
_entity_poly.pdbx_strand_id
1 'polypeptide(L)'
;MKKINLLLSLLIVFSMTSFAKKGGDNTLSKKEKKEGWVLLFDGKSTEHWRGYGREDFPKGWIIEDGVIKCNGSGRGEAGAKDGGDIITKKQYQNFELALEWKISEGGNSGIFILGQEVEGDPIYKSSPEMQVLDNDKHPDAKLGKNGNRKAGSLYDLIPATPQNAKSVGSWNKVVITVYKGSVIFNQNGKNVVEFHLWTDDWKTMVADSKFKDWPNFVDPASKGYVGLQDHGDDVWYKNIKIKEL
;
A
#
# COMPACT_ATOMS: atom_id res chain seq x y z
N MET A 1 -39.53 24.31 -19.21
CA MET A 1 -38.11 24.58 -19.51
C MET A 1 -37.25 23.73 -18.60
N LYS A 2 -36.74 22.58 -19.10
CA LYS A 2 -35.89 21.66 -18.33
C LYS A 2 -34.45 22.21 -18.39
N LYS A 3 -33.87 22.52 -17.22
CA LYS A 3 -32.45 22.86 -17.11
C LYS A 3 -31.63 21.59 -17.25
N ILE A 4 -30.87 21.49 -18.34
CA ILE A 4 -29.87 20.43 -18.53
C ILE A 4 -28.64 20.83 -17.74
N ASN A 5 -28.39 20.15 -16.64
CA ASN A 5 -27.11 20.26 -15.93
C ASN A 5 -26.06 19.49 -16.72
N LEU A 6 -25.17 20.21 -17.37
CA LEU A 6 -24.00 19.67 -18.06
C LEU A 6 -22.96 19.31 -16.99
N LEU A 7 -22.90 18.01 -16.61
CA LEU A 7 -21.80 17.50 -15.81
C LEU A 7 -20.54 17.50 -16.70
N LEU A 8 -19.65 18.44 -16.45
CA LEU A 8 -18.32 18.47 -17.05
C LEU A 8 -17.47 17.39 -16.38
N SER A 9 -17.46 16.18 -16.94
CA SER A 9 -16.54 15.12 -16.54
C SER A 9 -15.13 15.52 -16.97
N LEU A 10 -14.33 15.97 -16.00
CA LEU A 10 -12.92 16.22 -16.19
C LEU A 10 -12.21 14.89 -16.41
N LEU A 11 -12.01 14.49 -17.66
CA LEU A 11 -11.19 13.34 -18.02
C LEU A 11 -9.73 13.66 -17.64
N ILE A 12 -9.32 13.25 -16.43
CA ILE A 12 -7.91 13.26 -16.07
C ILE A 12 -7.28 12.08 -16.81
N VAL A 13 -6.66 12.35 -17.94
CA VAL A 13 -5.84 11.37 -18.67
C VAL A 13 -4.57 11.15 -17.85
N PHE A 14 -4.60 10.19 -16.93
CA PHE A 14 -3.39 9.69 -16.30
C PHE A 14 -2.57 8.94 -17.36
N SER A 15 -1.41 9.48 -17.71
CA SER A 15 -0.47 8.79 -18.56
C SER A 15 -0.02 7.51 -17.85
N MET A 16 -0.44 6.35 -18.36
CA MET A 16 0.12 5.08 -17.92
C MET A 16 1.62 5.10 -18.18
N THR A 17 2.40 5.30 -17.11
CA THR A 17 3.85 5.19 -17.21
C THR A 17 4.20 3.74 -17.44
N SER A 18 4.49 3.42 -18.69
CA SER A 18 5.09 2.16 -19.09
C SER A 18 6.41 1.99 -18.33
N PHE A 19 6.49 1.00 -17.45
CA PHE A 19 7.72 0.60 -16.80
C PHE A 19 8.68 -0.03 -17.83
N ALA A 20 9.30 0.80 -18.67
CA ALA A 20 10.40 0.35 -19.50
C ALA A 20 11.62 0.15 -18.59
N LYS A 21 11.95 -1.09 -18.27
CA LYS A 21 13.14 -1.49 -17.51
C LYS A 21 14.39 -1.15 -18.33
N LYS A 22 14.97 0.02 -18.11
CA LYS A 22 16.29 0.45 -18.60
C LYS A 22 17.14 1.01 -17.46
N GLY A 23 17.17 0.29 -16.34
CA GLY A 23 18.01 0.53 -15.16
C GLY A 23 17.99 -0.69 -14.27
N GLY A 24 19.00 -0.89 -13.44
CA GLY A 24 18.98 -1.92 -12.37
C GLY A 24 17.83 -1.69 -11.39
N ASP A 25 17.55 -2.68 -10.54
CA ASP A 25 16.62 -2.50 -9.44
C ASP A 25 17.07 -1.33 -8.54
N ASN A 26 16.12 -0.69 -7.84
CA ASN A 26 16.33 0.43 -6.91
C ASN A 26 17.04 1.64 -7.53
N THR A 27 16.72 1.94 -8.79
CA THR A 27 17.27 3.09 -9.50
C THR A 27 16.17 3.92 -10.16
N LEU A 28 16.42 5.22 -10.33
CA LEU A 28 15.55 6.10 -11.11
C LEU A 28 16.13 6.33 -12.50
N SER A 29 15.32 6.15 -13.53
CA SER A 29 15.64 6.58 -14.88
C SER A 29 15.78 8.11 -14.95
N LYS A 30 16.42 8.62 -16.01
CA LYS A 30 16.50 10.07 -16.26
C LYS A 30 15.12 10.73 -16.35
N LYS A 31 14.13 10.03 -16.91
CA LYS A 31 12.76 10.48 -17.02
C LYS A 31 12.12 10.62 -15.64
N GLU A 32 12.21 9.60 -14.79
CA GLU A 32 11.63 9.60 -13.44
C GLU A 32 12.23 10.70 -12.57
N LYS A 33 13.57 10.91 -12.65
CA LYS A 33 14.21 12.04 -11.94
C LYS A 33 13.65 13.38 -12.38
N LYS A 34 13.41 13.57 -13.69
CA LYS A 34 12.83 14.80 -14.24
C LYS A 34 11.36 14.99 -13.82
N GLU A 35 10.63 13.90 -13.65
CA GLU A 35 9.23 13.87 -13.21
C GLU A 35 9.06 14.02 -11.69
N GLY A 36 10.16 14.15 -10.93
CA GLY A 36 10.12 14.38 -9.49
C GLY A 36 10.01 13.11 -8.63
N TRP A 37 10.26 11.92 -9.20
CA TRP A 37 10.35 10.70 -8.41
C TRP A 37 11.55 10.71 -7.49
N VAL A 38 11.36 10.23 -6.27
CA VAL A 38 12.38 10.04 -5.23
C VAL A 38 12.40 8.56 -4.84
N LEU A 39 13.59 7.97 -4.73
CA LEU A 39 13.73 6.64 -4.17
C LEU A 39 13.49 6.68 -2.66
N LEU A 40 12.63 5.79 -2.16
CA LEU A 40 12.49 5.51 -0.74
C LEU A 40 13.38 4.34 -0.29
N PHE A 41 13.95 3.61 -1.25
CA PHE A 41 14.91 2.54 -1.00
C PHE A 41 15.87 2.40 -2.20
N ASP A 42 17.17 2.50 -1.93
CA ASP A 42 18.25 2.44 -2.92
C ASP A 42 18.89 1.04 -3.03
N GLY A 43 18.36 0.05 -2.32
CA GLY A 43 18.90 -1.30 -2.23
C GLY A 43 19.88 -1.51 -1.08
N LYS A 44 20.17 -0.48 -0.27
CA LYS A 44 21.17 -0.53 0.81
C LYS A 44 20.76 0.23 2.06
N SER A 45 20.15 1.39 1.90
CA SER A 45 19.85 2.31 3.00
C SER A 45 18.38 2.29 3.40
N THR A 46 18.11 2.31 4.71
CA THR A 46 16.78 2.50 5.30
C THR A 46 16.54 3.93 5.76
N GLU A 47 17.30 4.91 5.27
CA GLU A 47 17.29 6.30 5.74
C GLU A 47 15.91 6.96 5.67
N HIS A 48 15.05 6.54 4.74
CA HIS A 48 13.68 7.05 4.59
C HIS A 48 12.66 6.33 5.47
N TRP A 49 13.07 5.28 6.20
CA TRP A 49 12.19 4.39 6.96
C TRP A 49 12.53 4.37 8.44
N ARG A 50 11.53 4.09 9.26
CA ARG A 50 11.64 3.78 10.68
C ARG A 50 10.52 2.83 11.09
N GLY A 51 10.59 2.27 12.28
CA GLY A 51 9.47 1.51 12.82
C GLY A 51 8.29 2.42 13.19
N TYR A 52 7.08 1.89 13.12
CA TYR A 52 5.89 2.54 13.65
C TYR A 52 6.01 2.69 15.18
N GLY A 53 5.71 3.87 15.71
CA GLY A 53 5.82 4.16 17.14
C GLY A 53 7.25 4.21 17.68
N ARG A 54 8.28 4.26 16.82
CA ARG A 54 9.69 4.29 17.24
C ARG A 54 10.57 5.07 16.24
N GLU A 55 11.75 5.47 16.66
CA GLU A 55 12.65 6.28 15.83
C GLU A 55 13.66 5.44 15.01
N ASP A 56 13.97 4.22 15.47
CA ASP A 56 14.90 3.32 14.79
C ASP A 56 14.21 2.40 13.79
N PHE A 57 15.01 1.79 12.92
CA PHE A 57 14.53 0.78 11.97
C PHE A 57 14.52 -0.58 12.67
N PRO A 58 13.39 -1.35 12.65
CA PRO A 58 13.27 -2.60 13.37
C PRO A 58 14.21 -3.68 12.85
N LYS A 59 14.82 -4.46 13.75
CA LYS A 59 15.77 -5.54 13.38
C LYS A 59 15.10 -6.74 12.70
N GLY A 60 13.78 -6.89 12.85
CA GLY A 60 12.99 -7.91 12.15
C GLY A 60 12.86 -7.64 10.65
N TRP A 61 13.19 -6.44 10.21
CA TRP A 61 13.34 -6.10 8.80
C TRP A 61 14.82 -6.05 8.44
N ILE A 62 15.21 -6.78 7.41
CA ILE A 62 16.59 -6.88 6.95
C ILE A 62 16.74 -6.41 5.51
N ILE A 63 17.96 -6.05 5.13
CA ILE A 63 18.31 -5.80 3.72
C ILE A 63 19.13 -6.98 3.25
N GLU A 64 18.64 -7.69 2.25
CA GLU A 64 19.35 -8.78 1.59
C GLU A 64 19.21 -8.66 0.07
N ASP A 65 20.27 -8.86 -0.68
CA ASP A 65 20.28 -8.85 -2.14
C ASP A 65 19.56 -7.63 -2.79
N GLY A 66 19.67 -6.45 -2.15
CA GLY A 66 19.05 -5.23 -2.64
C GLY A 66 17.53 -5.15 -2.43
N VAL A 67 16.97 -5.93 -1.52
CA VAL A 67 15.55 -5.87 -1.13
C VAL A 67 15.38 -5.59 0.36
N ILE A 68 14.29 -4.95 0.76
CA ILE A 68 13.84 -4.91 2.15
C ILE A 68 12.99 -6.15 2.37
N LYS A 69 13.33 -6.94 3.37
CA LYS A 69 12.62 -8.16 3.74
C LYS A 69 12.13 -8.08 5.18
N CYS A 70 10.85 -8.33 5.42
CA CYS A 70 10.37 -8.75 6.73
C CYS A 70 10.79 -10.20 6.95
N ASN A 71 11.57 -10.45 8.00
CA ASN A 71 12.05 -11.79 8.33
C ASN A 71 11.01 -12.48 9.22
N GLY A 72 10.08 -13.17 8.59
CA GLY A 72 8.92 -13.77 9.23
C GLY A 72 9.27 -14.67 10.40
N SER A 73 8.41 -14.68 11.41
CA SER A 73 8.53 -15.54 12.59
C SER A 73 7.59 -16.74 12.56
N GLY A 74 6.65 -16.73 11.59
CA GLY A 74 5.54 -17.70 11.54
C GLY A 74 4.51 -17.53 12.66
N ARG A 75 4.50 -16.36 13.35
CA ARG A 75 3.62 -16.09 14.50
C ARG A 75 2.38 -15.25 14.14
N GLY A 76 2.12 -15.02 12.85
CA GLY A 76 1.01 -14.22 12.38
C GLY A 76 1.05 -12.78 12.94
N GLU A 77 -0.07 -12.27 13.40
CA GLU A 77 -0.21 -10.90 13.94
C GLU A 77 0.76 -10.54 15.09
N ALA A 78 1.43 -11.53 15.70
CA ALA A 78 2.50 -11.25 16.65
C ALA A 78 3.77 -10.67 16.00
N GLY A 79 3.81 -10.65 14.67
CA GLY A 79 4.90 -10.07 13.88
C GLY A 79 6.22 -10.83 13.94
N ALA A 80 7.21 -10.33 13.22
CA ALA A 80 8.59 -10.79 13.26
C ALA A 80 9.22 -10.55 14.64
N LYS A 81 10.22 -11.34 15.00
CA LYS A 81 10.98 -11.07 16.21
C LYS A 81 11.72 -9.73 16.05
N ASP A 82 11.55 -8.84 17.02
CA ASP A 82 12.08 -7.46 16.99
C ASP A 82 11.63 -6.69 15.73
N GLY A 83 10.43 -7.00 15.22
CA GLY A 83 9.80 -6.42 14.04
C GLY A 83 8.84 -5.28 14.36
N GLY A 84 7.66 -5.36 13.77
CA GLY A 84 6.62 -4.35 13.73
C GLY A 84 6.58 -3.62 12.39
N ASP A 85 5.49 -2.93 12.13
CA ASP A 85 5.31 -2.19 10.88
C ASP A 85 6.40 -1.13 10.68
N ILE A 86 6.83 -0.94 9.44
CA ILE A 86 7.73 0.17 9.09
C ILE A 86 6.96 1.25 8.35
N ILE A 87 7.33 2.51 8.63
CA ILE A 87 6.72 3.68 8.00
C ILE A 87 7.79 4.60 7.42
N THR A 88 7.39 5.41 6.45
CA THR A 88 8.25 6.49 5.97
C THR A 88 8.47 7.53 7.06
N LYS A 89 9.66 8.15 7.13
CA LYS A 89 9.92 9.27 8.05
C LYS A 89 9.16 10.54 7.69
N LYS A 90 8.85 10.70 6.40
CA LYS A 90 8.07 11.82 5.87
C LYS A 90 6.62 11.41 5.65
N GLN A 91 5.69 12.31 5.96
CA GLN A 91 4.29 12.17 5.61
C GLN A 91 4.01 12.75 4.21
N TYR A 92 3.05 12.15 3.51
CA TYR A 92 2.62 12.53 2.16
C TYR A 92 1.11 12.79 2.12
N GLN A 93 0.68 13.68 1.22
CA GLN A 93 -0.72 14.04 1.05
C GLN A 93 -1.24 13.60 -0.33
N ASN A 94 -0.66 14.15 -1.40
CA ASN A 94 -0.96 13.78 -2.77
C ASN A 94 0.29 13.17 -3.37
N PHE A 95 0.22 11.92 -3.82
CA PHE A 95 1.41 11.21 -4.28
C PHE A 95 1.09 10.05 -5.22
N GLU A 96 2.08 9.64 -5.98
CA GLU A 96 2.18 8.31 -6.57
C GLU A 96 3.27 7.53 -5.84
N LEU A 97 2.92 6.39 -5.25
CA LEU A 97 3.85 5.41 -4.69
C LEU A 97 4.00 4.27 -5.67
N ALA A 98 5.21 3.91 -6.05
CA ALA A 98 5.48 2.72 -6.85
C ALA A 98 6.43 1.79 -6.11
N LEU A 99 6.14 0.50 -6.14
CA LEU A 99 6.98 -0.55 -5.56
C LEU A 99 6.74 -1.91 -6.21
N GLU A 100 7.59 -2.87 -5.88
CA GLU A 100 7.37 -4.28 -6.19
C GLU A 100 7.38 -5.09 -4.89
N TRP A 101 6.44 -6.04 -4.77
CA TRP A 101 6.37 -6.95 -3.64
C TRP A 101 6.41 -8.42 -4.06
N LYS A 102 6.90 -9.27 -3.18
CA LYS A 102 6.92 -10.73 -3.30
C LYS A 102 6.60 -11.30 -1.93
N ILE A 103 5.83 -12.39 -1.86
CA ILE A 103 5.38 -13.01 -0.61
C ILE A 103 5.75 -14.48 -0.56
N SER A 104 5.95 -15.01 0.65
CA SER A 104 6.12 -16.44 0.91
C SER A 104 4.80 -17.20 0.81
N GLU A 105 4.89 -18.54 0.79
CA GLU A 105 3.74 -19.42 0.87
C GLU A 105 2.97 -19.19 2.17
N GLY A 106 1.65 -18.99 2.06
CA GLY A 106 0.78 -18.68 3.19
C GLY A 106 1.04 -17.31 3.82
N GLY A 107 1.80 -16.44 3.16
CA GLY A 107 2.21 -15.16 3.74
C GLY A 107 1.13 -14.07 3.65
N ASN A 108 1.23 -13.11 4.58
CA ASN A 108 0.40 -11.94 4.71
C ASN A 108 1.27 -10.70 5.00
N SER A 109 0.90 -9.59 4.40
CA SER A 109 1.46 -8.25 4.62
C SER A 109 0.50 -7.21 4.03
N GLY A 110 0.83 -5.91 4.12
CA GLY A 110 0.02 -4.83 3.58
C GLY A 110 0.86 -3.59 3.23
N ILE A 111 0.29 -2.75 2.38
CA ILE A 111 0.84 -1.44 2.04
C ILE A 111 -0.15 -0.40 2.57
N PHE A 112 0.24 0.33 3.60
CA PHE A 112 -0.57 1.38 4.23
C PHE A 112 -0.36 2.73 3.56
N ILE A 113 -1.44 3.50 3.47
CA ILE A 113 -1.42 4.88 2.97
C ILE A 113 -2.06 5.82 3.98
N LEU A 114 -1.54 7.05 4.08
CA LEU A 114 -2.05 8.11 4.96
C LEU A 114 -2.10 7.72 6.44
N GLY A 115 -1.31 6.73 6.87
CA GLY A 115 -1.29 6.24 8.24
C GLY A 115 -0.90 7.33 9.25
N GLN A 116 -1.49 7.25 10.45
CA GLN A 116 -1.19 8.13 11.57
C GLN A 116 -0.57 7.34 12.71
N GLU A 117 0.38 7.93 13.41
CA GLU A 117 0.81 7.42 14.70
C GLU A 117 -0.16 7.93 15.78
N VAL A 118 -0.91 6.99 16.32
CA VAL A 118 -1.85 7.23 17.42
C VAL A 118 -1.38 6.42 18.61
N GLU A 119 -1.16 7.07 19.76
CA GLU A 119 -0.66 6.42 20.96
C GLU A 119 -1.55 5.23 21.36
N GLY A 120 -0.94 4.06 21.51
CA GLY A 120 -1.62 2.82 21.89
C GLY A 120 -2.37 2.11 20.75
N ASP A 121 -2.46 2.69 19.55
CA ASP A 121 -3.12 2.09 18.41
C ASP A 121 -2.12 1.63 17.34
N PRO A 122 -2.35 0.47 16.70
CA PRO A 122 -1.59 0.07 15.53
C PRO A 122 -1.98 0.88 14.30
N ILE A 123 -1.08 0.96 13.30
CA ILE A 123 -1.26 1.78 12.10
C ILE A 123 -2.55 1.45 11.32
N TYR A 124 -2.95 0.18 11.28
CA TYR A 124 -4.14 -0.24 10.53
C TYR A 124 -5.46 0.36 11.04
N LYS A 125 -5.48 0.92 12.26
CA LYS A 125 -6.65 1.62 12.77
C LYS A 125 -6.82 3.04 12.21
N SER A 126 -5.85 3.53 11.47
CA SER A 126 -5.88 4.88 10.88
C SER A 126 -5.59 4.89 9.38
N SER A 127 -5.29 3.74 8.79
CA SER A 127 -4.71 3.67 7.46
C SER A 127 -5.46 2.74 6.52
N PRO A 128 -5.98 3.21 5.37
CA PRO A 128 -6.40 2.32 4.30
C PRO A 128 -5.22 1.46 3.83
N GLU A 129 -5.50 0.18 3.57
CA GLU A 129 -4.50 -0.83 3.26
C GLU A 129 -4.73 -1.46 1.89
N MET A 130 -3.69 -1.49 1.06
CA MET A 130 -3.64 -2.38 -0.09
C MET A 130 -3.08 -3.73 0.36
N GLN A 131 -3.90 -4.77 0.28
CA GLN A 131 -3.55 -6.11 0.75
C GLN A 131 -2.41 -6.75 -0.05
N VAL A 132 -1.46 -7.37 0.65
CA VAL A 132 -0.39 -8.21 0.11
C VAL A 132 -0.54 -9.62 0.71
N LEU A 133 -0.91 -10.61 -0.12
CA LEU A 133 -1.34 -11.92 0.39
C LEU A 133 -0.99 -13.06 -0.57
N ASP A 134 -0.72 -14.24 -0.02
CA ASP A 134 -0.86 -15.49 -0.76
C ASP A 134 -2.35 -15.86 -0.86
N ASN A 135 -2.94 -15.57 -2.01
CA ASN A 135 -4.36 -15.80 -2.25
C ASN A 135 -4.81 -17.27 -2.20
N ASP A 136 -3.88 -18.19 -2.37
CA ASP A 136 -4.18 -19.63 -2.47
C ASP A 136 -4.14 -20.31 -1.10
N LYS A 137 -3.17 -19.95 -0.25
CA LYS A 137 -2.91 -20.66 0.99
C LYS A 137 -3.23 -19.88 2.26
N HIS A 138 -3.12 -18.56 2.25
CA HIS A 138 -3.43 -17.79 3.47
C HIS A 138 -4.94 -17.86 3.78
N PRO A 139 -5.33 -18.20 5.05
CA PRO A 139 -6.74 -18.36 5.41
C PRO A 139 -7.60 -17.11 5.18
N ASP A 140 -7.03 -15.92 5.33
CA ASP A 140 -7.75 -14.65 5.17
C ASP A 140 -8.29 -14.44 3.74
N ALA A 141 -7.67 -15.05 2.72
CA ALA A 141 -8.15 -15.02 1.34
C ALA A 141 -9.56 -15.60 1.16
N LYS A 142 -10.00 -16.45 2.10
CA LYS A 142 -11.32 -17.12 2.11
C LYS A 142 -12.35 -16.40 2.97
N LEU A 143 -11.90 -15.36 3.70
CA LEU A 143 -12.73 -14.55 4.56
C LEU A 143 -13.21 -13.28 3.85
N GLY A 144 -14.02 -12.47 4.55
CA GLY A 144 -14.58 -11.26 4.00
C GLY A 144 -15.71 -11.50 2.99
N LYS A 145 -15.92 -10.53 2.10
CA LYS A 145 -16.99 -10.54 1.09
C LYS A 145 -16.39 -10.45 -0.31
N ASN A 146 -16.79 -11.31 -1.23
CA ASN A 146 -16.41 -11.23 -2.66
C ASN A 146 -14.88 -11.21 -2.92
N GLY A 147 -14.06 -11.72 -1.99
CA GLY A 147 -12.61 -11.72 -2.13
C GLY A 147 -11.94 -10.37 -1.77
N ASN A 148 -12.59 -9.52 -1.00
CA ASN A 148 -12.07 -8.22 -0.58
C ASN A 148 -10.91 -8.28 0.43
N ARG A 149 -10.44 -9.49 0.77
CA ARG A 149 -9.22 -9.72 1.55
C ARG A 149 -8.09 -10.35 0.74
N LYS A 150 -8.26 -10.50 -0.58
CA LYS A 150 -7.22 -10.98 -1.48
C LYS A 150 -6.24 -9.87 -1.84
N ALA A 151 -5.03 -10.26 -2.27
CA ALA A 151 -3.99 -9.32 -2.67
C ALA A 151 -4.48 -8.27 -3.69
N GLY A 152 -4.10 -7.02 -3.50
CA GLY A 152 -4.50 -5.89 -4.33
C GLY A 152 -5.81 -5.23 -3.94
N SER A 153 -6.61 -5.83 -3.04
CA SER A 153 -7.86 -5.26 -2.54
C SER A 153 -7.59 -4.06 -1.60
N LEU A 154 -8.55 -3.14 -1.52
CA LEU A 154 -8.68 -2.33 -0.31
C LEU A 154 -9.20 -3.26 0.79
N TYR A 155 -8.32 -3.61 1.71
CA TYR A 155 -8.52 -4.70 2.67
C TYR A 155 -9.87 -4.62 3.37
N ASP A 156 -10.61 -5.73 3.29
CA ASP A 156 -11.94 -5.94 3.89
C ASP A 156 -13.05 -4.97 3.41
N LEU A 157 -12.79 -4.14 2.40
CA LEU A 157 -13.73 -3.17 1.84
C LEU A 157 -14.00 -3.42 0.36
N ILE A 158 -13.05 -3.22 -0.53
CA ILE A 158 -13.23 -3.31 -1.99
C ILE A 158 -12.36 -4.43 -2.57
N PRO A 159 -12.94 -5.44 -3.21
CA PRO A 159 -12.16 -6.50 -3.84
C PRO A 159 -11.38 -6.01 -5.06
N ALA A 160 -10.14 -6.48 -5.23
CA ALA A 160 -9.36 -6.23 -6.44
C ALA A 160 -10.04 -6.84 -7.67
N THR A 161 -10.34 -6.00 -8.67
CA THR A 161 -10.99 -6.41 -9.92
C THR A 161 -10.30 -5.73 -11.12
N PRO A 162 -9.66 -6.49 -12.05
CA PRO A 162 -9.47 -7.95 -11.98
C PRO A 162 -8.51 -8.38 -10.86
N GLN A 163 -8.74 -9.58 -10.30
CA GLN A 163 -7.74 -10.19 -9.44
C GLN A 163 -6.57 -10.68 -10.29
N ASN A 164 -5.41 -10.03 -10.19
CA ASN A 164 -4.26 -10.26 -11.06
C ASN A 164 -2.94 -10.42 -10.30
N ALA A 165 -3.02 -10.70 -8.99
CA ALA A 165 -1.84 -11.05 -8.22
C ALA A 165 -1.19 -12.31 -8.82
N LYS A 166 0.15 -12.27 -8.92
CA LYS A 166 0.92 -13.42 -9.37
C LYS A 166 1.11 -14.39 -8.21
N SER A 167 1.38 -15.64 -8.55
CA SER A 167 1.66 -16.69 -7.57
C SER A 167 2.83 -16.36 -6.66
N VAL A 168 2.84 -17.01 -5.51
CA VAL A 168 3.91 -16.97 -4.50
C VAL A 168 5.30 -17.04 -5.12
N GLY A 169 6.23 -16.28 -4.56
CA GLY A 169 7.61 -16.19 -5.05
C GLY A 169 7.80 -15.28 -6.28
N SER A 170 6.71 -14.79 -6.88
CA SER A 170 6.77 -13.88 -8.03
C SER A 170 6.66 -12.42 -7.61
N TRP A 171 7.39 -11.53 -8.31
CA TRP A 171 7.29 -10.09 -8.09
C TRP A 171 6.01 -9.51 -8.69
N ASN A 172 5.23 -8.85 -7.86
CA ASN A 172 4.06 -8.06 -8.23
C ASN A 172 4.44 -6.57 -8.25
N LYS A 173 4.03 -5.85 -9.28
CA LYS A 173 4.26 -4.41 -9.42
C LYS A 173 3.04 -3.67 -8.95
N VAL A 174 3.24 -2.63 -8.16
CA VAL A 174 2.18 -1.78 -7.64
C VAL A 174 2.47 -0.32 -7.95
N VAL A 175 1.41 0.42 -8.28
CA VAL A 175 1.36 1.88 -8.20
C VAL A 175 0.10 2.26 -7.43
N ILE A 176 0.27 3.02 -6.36
CA ILE A 176 -0.82 3.63 -5.61
C ILE A 176 -0.81 5.12 -5.89
N THR A 177 -1.91 5.64 -6.39
CA THR A 177 -2.11 7.08 -6.59
C THR A 177 -3.08 7.60 -5.55
N VAL A 178 -2.67 8.63 -4.82
CA VAL A 178 -3.53 9.40 -3.88
C VAL A 178 -3.53 10.85 -4.35
N TYR A 179 -4.70 11.37 -4.73
CA TYR A 179 -4.82 12.74 -5.19
C TYR A 179 -6.16 13.36 -4.78
N LYS A 180 -6.13 14.32 -3.86
CA LYS A 180 -7.33 15.04 -3.37
C LYS A 180 -8.46 14.10 -2.95
N GLY A 181 -8.11 13.02 -2.24
CA GLY A 181 -9.05 11.99 -1.77
C GLY A 181 -9.34 10.87 -2.75
N SER A 182 -9.14 11.05 -4.05
CA SER A 182 -9.19 9.94 -5.00
C SER A 182 -8.00 9.01 -4.80
N VAL A 183 -8.28 7.72 -4.68
CA VAL A 183 -7.27 6.68 -4.51
C VAL A 183 -7.43 5.61 -5.58
N ILE A 184 -6.32 5.24 -6.22
CA ILE A 184 -6.29 4.19 -7.24
C ILE A 184 -5.20 3.21 -6.88
N PHE A 185 -5.55 1.92 -6.80
CA PHE A 185 -4.59 0.83 -6.73
C PHE A 185 -4.40 0.21 -8.10
N ASN A 186 -3.19 0.33 -8.65
CA ASN A 186 -2.79 -0.37 -9.86
C ASN A 186 -1.88 -1.54 -9.49
N GLN A 187 -2.27 -2.75 -9.87
CA GLN A 187 -1.46 -3.95 -9.67
C GLN A 187 -1.19 -4.61 -11.02
N ASN A 188 0.09 -4.89 -11.28
CA ASN A 188 0.54 -5.54 -12.51
C ASN A 188 0.03 -4.87 -13.80
N GLY A 189 -0.06 -3.51 -13.79
CA GLY A 189 -0.46 -2.70 -14.94
C GLY A 189 -1.96 -2.55 -15.15
N LYS A 190 -2.80 -2.98 -14.20
CA LYS A 190 -4.25 -2.79 -14.21
C LYS A 190 -4.71 -2.05 -12.97
N ASN A 191 -5.60 -1.07 -13.11
CA ASN A 191 -6.33 -0.52 -11.98
C ASN A 191 -7.24 -1.62 -11.46
N VAL A 192 -7.08 -1.96 -10.20
CA VAL A 192 -7.80 -3.07 -9.56
C VAL A 192 -8.77 -2.59 -8.50
N VAL A 193 -8.53 -1.40 -7.92
CA VAL A 193 -9.40 -0.73 -6.94
C VAL A 193 -9.35 0.77 -7.20
N GLU A 194 -10.51 1.42 -7.11
CA GLU A 194 -10.66 2.88 -7.13
C GLU A 194 -11.69 3.30 -6.08
N PHE A 195 -11.40 4.33 -5.30
CA PHE A 195 -12.32 4.88 -4.30
C PHE A 195 -12.01 6.34 -4.00
N HIS A 196 -12.91 7.00 -3.27
CA HIS A 196 -12.72 8.40 -2.88
C HIS A 196 -12.96 8.55 -1.38
N LEU A 197 -11.91 8.94 -0.66
CA LEU A 197 -11.95 9.23 0.77
C LEU A 197 -12.87 10.42 1.08
N TRP A 198 -13.38 10.49 2.29
CA TRP A 198 -14.17 11.60 2.86
C TRP A 198 -15.53 11.84 2.19
N THR A 199 -15.97 10.95 1.29
CA THR A 199 -17.29 10.99 0.67
C THR A 199 -18.34 10.26 1.51
N ASP A 200 -19.62 10.46 1.20
CA ASP A 200 -20.71 9.70 1.83
C ASP A 200 -20.63 8.21 1.48
N ASP A 201 -20.16 7.88 0.25
CA ASP A 201 -19.93 6.49 -0.16
C ASP A 201 -18.83 5.84 0.69
N TRP A 202 -17.72 6.56 0.97
CA TRP A 202 -16.68 6.09 1.87
C TRP A 202 -17.25 5.82 3.28
N LYS A 203 -17.96 6.78 3.85
CA LYS A 203 -18.53 6.65 5.19
C LYS A 203 -19.53 5.50 5.28
N THR A 204 -20.39 5.34 4.26
CA THR A 204 -21.36 4.24 4.20
C THR A 204 -20.64 2.89 4.13
N MET A 205 -19.63 2.76 3.27
CA MET A 205 -18.85 1.53 3.15
C MET A 205 -18.14 1.15 4.44
N VAL A 206 -17.50 2.13 5.11
CA VAL A 206 -16.81 1.90 6.39
C VAL A 206 -17.81 1.55 7.49
N ALA A 207 -18.97 2.20 7.55
CA ALA A 207 -20.03 1.92 8.54
C ALA A 207 -20.56 0.48 8.44
N ASP A 208 -20.52 -0.15 7.26
CA ASP A 208 -20.90 -1.56 7.03
C ASP A 208 -19.72 -2.55 7.17
N SER A 209 -18.63 -2.12 7.76
CA SER A 209 -17.39 -2.90 7.90
C SER A 209 -16.98 -3.08 9.37
N LYS A 210 -15.93 -3.89 9.59
CA LYS A 210 -15.31 -4.05 10.91
C LYS A 210 -14.59 -2.78 11.39
N PHE A 211 -14.38 -1.80 10.52
CA PHE A 211 -13.66 -0.55 10.81
C PHE A 211 -14.56 0.56 11.35
N LYS A 212 -15.89 0.34 11.44
CA LYS A 212 -16.90 1.34 11.80
C LYS A 212 -16.63 2.08 13.13
N ASP A 213 -15.99 1.41 14.07
CA ASP A 213 -15.71 1.92 15.40
C ASP A 213 -14.28 2.50 15.53
N TRP A 214 -13.55 2.68 14.41
CA TRP A 214 -12.21 3.26 14.37
C TRP A 214 -12.25 4.68 13.81
N PRO A 215 -12.29 5.73 14.65
CA PRO A 215 -12.56 7.09 14.20
C PRO A 215 -11.52 7.60 13.18
N ASN A 216 -10.24 7.26 13.37
CA ASN A 216 -9.16 7.65 12.46
C ASN A 216 -9.16 6.87 11.13
N PHE A 217 -9.90 5.77 11.04
CA PHE A 217 -10.14 5.05 9.80
C PHE A 217 -11.41 5.55 9.09
N VAL A 218 -12.47 5.87 9.87
CA VAL A 218 -13.72 6.46 9.35
C VAL A 218 -13.45 7.81 8.68
N ASP A 219 -12.60 8.63 9.29
CA ASP A 219 -12.16 9.93 8.78
C ASP A 219 -10.64 9.99 8.69
N PRO A 220 -10.05 9.36 7.65
CA PRO A 220 -8.61 9.29 7.51
C PRO A 220 -7.97 10.66 7.35
N ALA A 221 -6.78 10.84 7.89
CA ALA A 221 -6.04 12.09 7.74
C ALA A 221 -5.73 12.37 6.26
N SER A 222 -5.74 13.65 5.89
CA SER A 222 -5.42 14.09 4.52
C SER A 222 -3.93 13.99 4.19
N LYS A 223 -3.07 13.84 5.21
CA LYS A 223 -1.62 13.69 5.12
C LYS A 223 -1.17 12.66 6.12
N GLY A 224 -0.35 11.70 5.71
CA GLY A 224 0.10 10.63 6.59
C GLY A 224 1.29 9.86 6.04
N TYR A 225 1.69 8.85 6.78
CA TYR A 225 2.79 7.97 6.43
C TYR A 225 2.38 6.92 5.40
N VAL A 226 3.34 6.50 4.58
CA VAL A 226 3.28 5.22 3.87
C VAL A 226 3.88 4.17 4.79
N GLY A 227 3.23 3.00 4.88
CA GLY A 227 3.70 1.91 5.73
C GLY A 227 3.78 0.58 4.99
N LEU A 228 4.61 -0.32 5.51
CA LEU A 228 4.69 -1.73 5.11
C LEU A 228 4.45 -2.59 6.35
N GLN A 229 3.51 -3.53 6.23
CA GLN A 229 3.05 -4.34 7.35
C GLN A 229 3.97 -5.50 7.66
N ASP A 230 4.25 -5.69 8.94
CA ASP A 230 4.80 -6.92 9.51
C ASP A 230 3.66 -7.78 10.07
N HIS A 231 3.27 -8.81 9.33
CA HIS A 231 2.28 -9.81 9.79
C HIS A 231 2.93 -11.13 10.22
N GLY A 232 4.24 -11.13 10.45
CA GLY A 232 4.98 -12.31 10.89
C GLY A 232 5.36 -13.29 9.79
N ASP A 233 5.20 -12.91 8.54
CA ASP A 233 5.52 -13.72 7.37
C ASP A 233 6.64 -13.11 6.54
N ASP A 234 7.35 -13.94 5.77
CA ASP A 234 8.36 -13.46 4.84
C ASP A 234 7.72 -12.69 3.69
N VAL A 235 8.03 -11.41 3.59
CA VAL A 235 7.66 -10.54 2.47
C VAL A 235 8.86 -9.71 2.05
N TRP A 236 9.00 -9.48 0.76
CA TRP A 236 10.11 -8.74 0.16
C TRP A 236 9.58 -7.55 -0.63
N TYR A 237 10.25 -6.41 -0.49
CA TYR A 237 9.95 -5.17 -1.20
C TYR A 237 11.17 -4.60 -1.89
N LYS A 238 11.02 -4.08 -3.10
CA LYS A 238 12.06 -3.37 -3.87
C LYS A 238 11.47 -2.32 -4.78
N ASN A 239 12.33 -1.56 -5.43
CA ASN A 239 11.96 -0.51 -6.39
C ASN A 239 10.99 0.51 -5.78
N ILE A 240 11.14 0.77 -4.47
CA ILE A 240 10.24 1.65 -3.72
C ILE A 240 10.59 3.10 -4.02
N LYS A 241 9.67 3.82 -4.62
CA LYS A 241 9.81 5.23 -4.98
C LYS A 241 8.50 5.96 -4.89
N ILE A 242 8.56 7.26 -4.66
CA ILE A 242 7.41 8.12 -4.50
C ILE A 242 7.58 9.40 -5.32
N LYS A 243 6.46 9.95 -5.78
CA LYS A 243 6.38 11.26 -6.41
C LYS A 243 5.25 12.05 -5.77
N GLU A 244 5.51 13.25 -5.27
CA GLU A 244 4.48 14.18 -4.81
C GLU A 244 3.77 14.82 -6.02
N LEU A 245 2.42 15.03 -5.88
CA LEU A 245 1.54 15.53 -6.94
C LEU A 245 1.00 16.93 -6.61
#